data_d81f70fd2d471948e6b556f08a98e7f1
#
_entry.id   d81f70fd2d471948e6b556f08a98e7f1
#
_cell.length_a   1.000
_cell.length_b   1.000
_cell.length_c   1.000
_cell.angle_alpha   90.00
_cell.angle_beta   90.00
_cell.angle_gamma   90.00
#
_symmetry.space_group_name_H-M   'P 1'
#
loop_
_entity.id
_entity.type
_entity.pdbx_description
1 polymer ?
#
loop_
_entity_poly.entity_id
_entity_poly.type
_entity_poly.pdbx_seq_one_letter_code
_entity_poly.pdbx_strand_id
1 'polypeptide(L)'
;MGLADRIRQLERDLRAYFNVDPAIPGNARRARIYNRYFDHALLRGIWTNEHEIAQGAFRSNHPTHERFERMRARGIVSVLNLRGESVSAHYMTERASCEALGLTLVNATLHARAAASRAEILHLIAVFRRIEKPFVMHCKSGADRAGFASAIYLLVIEGRPLREARRMLSWRFFHIRNSKVGILDYILDCYEVRSRGAPISFEEWIATEYDPEAIQTRFRQGKTPA
;
A
#
# COMPACT_ATOMS: atom_id res chain seq x y z
N MET A 1 16.31 31.33 7.61
CA MET A 1 15.64 30.04 7.85
C MET A 1 14.69 30.21 9.03
N GLY A 2 13.39 30.12 8.79
CA GLY A 2 12.38 30.37 9.83
C GLY A 2 12.31 29.25 10.86
N LEU A 3 11.65 29.49 12.01
CA LEU A 3 11.45 28.49 13.08
C LEU A 3 10.82 27.20 12.55
N ALA A 4 9.83 27.31 11.66
CA ALA A 4 9.17 26.16 11.02
C ALA A 4 10.12 25.32 10.16
N ASP A 5 11.12 25.95 9.51
CA ASP A 5 12.12 25.23 8.72
C ASP A 5 13.09 24.47 9.60
N ARG A 6 13.49 25.08 10.73
CA ARG A 6 14.34 24.43 11.74
C ARG A 6 13.66 23.21 12.36
N ILE A 7 12.38 23.33 12.72
CA ILE A 7 11.59 22.22 13.26
C ILE A 7 11.49 21.07 12.24
N ARG A 8 11.19 21.39 10.97
CA ARG A 8 11.14 20.38 9.90
C ARG A 8 12.49 19.72 9.64
N GLN A 9 13.59 20.49 9.76
CA GLN A 9 14.93 19.92 9.63
C GLN A 9 15.23 18.97 10.78
N LEU A 10 14.99 19.40 12.03
CA LEU A 10 15.19 18.55 13.21
C LEU A 10 14.37 17.25 13.13
N GLU A 11 13.12 17.32 12.68
CA GLU A 11 12.31 16.12 12.48
C GLU A 11 12.93 15.16 11.44
N ARG A 12 13.43 15.68 10.34
CA ARG A 12 14.13 14.87 9.31
C ARG A 12 15.37 14.21 9.89
N ASP A 13 16.17 14.97 10.64
CA ASP A 13 17.42 14.47 11.21
C ASP A 13 17.17 13.39 12.30
N LEU A 14 16.15 13.58 13.13
CA LEU A 14 15.71 12.57 14.10
C LEU A 14 15.17 11.31 13.40
N ARG A 15 14.37 11.47 12.34
CA ARG A 15 13.90 10.32 11.55
C ARG A 15 15.07 9.55 10.93
N ALA A 16 16.05 10.24 10.34
CA ALA A 16 17.24 9.62 9.77
C ALA A 16 18.07 8.90 10.84
N TYR A 17 18.27 9.53 12.00
CA TYR A 17 19.01 8.95 13.12
C TYR A 17 18.43 7.64 13.65
N PHE A 18 17.10 7.54 13.73
CA PHE A 18 16.42 6.34 14.23
C PHE A 18 16.06 5.32 13.14
N ASN A 19 16.06 5.70 11.86
CA ASN A 19 15.74 4.82 10.74
C ASN A 19 16.96 4.01 10.30
N VAL A 20 17.28 2.98 11.06
CA VAL A 20 18.48 2.15 10.91
C VAL A 20 18.13 0.68 10.82
N ASP A 21 19.03 -0.12 10.25
CA ASP A 21 18.88 -1.57 10.19
C ASP A 21 18.98 -2.17 11.58
N PRO A 22 17.92 -2.86 12.09
CA PRO A 22 17.93 -3.50 13.39
C PRO A 22 18.88 -4.70 13.49
N ALA A 23 19.29 -5.30 12.38
CA ALA A 23 20.24 -6.44 12.36
C ALA A 23 21.68 -6.02 12.72
N ILE A 24 22.02 -4.73 12.58
CA ILE A 24 23.34 -4.23 12.96
C ILE A 24 23.41 -4.13 14.50
N PRO A 25 24.46 -4.70 15.14
CA PRO A 25 24.64 -4.61 16.60
C PRO A 25 24.52 -3.17 17.12
N GLY A 26 23.75 -2.96 18.19
CA GLY A 26 23.48 -1.64 18.80
C GLY A 26 22.32 -0.85 18.16
N ASN A 27 21.84 -1.21 16.97
CA ASN A 27 20.76 -0.50 16.28
C ASN A 27 19.34 -0.93 16.68
N ALA A 28 19.17 -2.10 17.26
CA ALA A 28 17.85 -2.66 17.57
C ALA A 28 16.95 -1.73 18.41
N ARG A 29 17.53 -1.01 19.39
CA ARG A 29 16.80 -0.03 20.21
C ARG A 29 16.35 1.17 19.38
N ARG A 30 17.22 1.70 18.51
CA ARG A 30 16.93 2.85 17.62
C ARG A 30 15.85 2.49 16.63
N ALA A 31 15.95 1.35 15.95
CA ALA A 31 14.95 0.85 15.02
C ALA A 31 13.57 0.64 15.69
N ARG A 32 13.56 0.14 16.94
CA ARG A 32 12.32 0.00 17.73
C ARG A 32 11.66 1.35 18.02
N ILE A 33 12.46 2.38 18.37
CA ILE A 33 11.98 3.75 18.59
C ILE A 33 11.42 4.31 17.28
N TYR A 34 12.10 4.11 16.14
CA TYR A 34 11.61 4.53 14.84
C TYR A 34 10.24 3.92 14.54
N ASN A 35 10.12 2.60 14.63
CA ASN A 35 8.88 1.89 14.33
C ASN A 35 7.73 2.34 15.24
N ARG A 36 8.02 2.54 16.53
CA ARG A 36 7.00 2.90 17.52
C ARG A 36 6.46 4.31 17.36
N TYR A 37 7.32 5.29 17.12
CA TYR A 37 6.95 6.71 17.13
C TYR A 37 6.89 7.33 15.74
N PHE A 38 7.88 7.09 14.89
CA PHE A 38 7.94 7.71 13.56
C PHE A 38 7.14 6.94 12.50
N ASP A 39 7.02 5.62 12.62
CA ASP A 39 6.15 4.82 11.76
C ASP A 39 4.78 4.51 12.40
N HIS A 40 4.51 5.12 13.56
CA HIS A 40 3.21 5.09 14.26
C HIS A 40 2.70 3.68 14.65
N ALA A 41 3.59 2.76 15.03
CA ALA A 41 3.21 1.39 15.38
C ALA A 41 2.19 1.32 16.54
N LEU A 42 2.25 2.26 17.50
CA LEU A 42 1.27 2.36 18.58
C LEU A 42 -0.15 2.57 18.07
N LEU A 43 -0.35 3.53 17.16
CA LEU A 43 -1.67 3.81 16.58
C LEU A 43 -2.15 2.67 15.69
N ARG A 44 -1.23 2.00 14.98
CA ARG A 44 -1.52 0.85 14.12
C ARG A 44 -1.93 -0.41 14.89
N GLY A 45 -1.56 -0.51 16.17
CA GLY A 45 -2.00 -1.58 17.07
C GLY A 45 -3.48 -1.45 17.45
N ILE A 46 -3.96 -0.22 17.63
CA ILE A 46 -5.36 0.09 17.96
C ILE A 46 -6.23 0.03 16.70
N TRP A 47 -5.75 0.60 15.60
CA TRP A 47 -6.43 0.65 14.30
C TRP A 47 -5.73 -0.25 13.30
N THR A 48 -6.22 -1.47 13.14
CA THR A 48 -5.56 -2.48 12.30
C THR A 48 -5.89 -2.35 10.81
N ASN A 49 -7.06 -1.79 10.48
CA ASN A 49 -7.61 -1.71 9.13
C ASN A 49 -7.58 -3.06 8.40
N GLU A 50 -7.75 -4.15 9.17
CA GLU A 50 -7.65 -5.52 8.69
C GLU A 50 -9.04 -6.03 8.31
N HIS A 51 -9.19 -6.42 7.05
CA HIS A 51 -10.44 -6.94 6.50
C HIS A 51 -10.14 -8.00 5.44
N GLU A 52 -10.95 -9.05 5.41
CA GLU A 52 -11.01 -9.95 4.26
C GLU A 52 -11.76 -9.26 3.12
N ILE A 53 -11.17 -9.25 1.92
CA ILE A 53 -11.74 -8.61 0.72
C ILE A 53 -12.29 -9.64 -0.27
N ALA A 54 -11.73 -10.84 -0.24
CA ALA A 54 -12.15 -12.01 -0.99
C ALA A 54 -11.61 -13.25 -0.26
N GLN A 55 -12.06 -14.43 -0.60
CA GLN A 55 -11.65 -15.68 0.04
C GLN A 55 -10.12 -15.84 0.05
N GLY A 56 -9.54 -15.82 1.27
CA GLY A 56 -8.12 -15.94 1.49
C GLY A 56 -7.29 -14.72 1.09
N ALA A 57 -7.92 -13.58 0.79
CA ALA A 57 -7.25 -12.32 0.48
C ALA A 57 -7.63 -11.25 1.50
N PHE A 58 -6.66 -10.76 2.26
CA PHE A 58 -6.84 -9.79 3.34
C PHE A 58 -6.09 -8.49 3.04
N ARG A 59 -6.65 -7.37 3.50
CA ARG A 59 -5.96 -6.07 3.55
C ARG A 59 -5.69 -5.68 4.99
N SER A 60 -4.67 -4.85 5.24
CA SER A 60 -4.31 -4.38 6.58
C SER A 60 -3.50 -3.08 6.53
N ASN A 61 -3.33 -2.42 7.69
CA ASN A 61 -2.20 -1.53 7.90
C ASN A 61 -0.92 -2.36 8.10
N HIS A 62 0.24 -1.70 8.21
CA HIS A 62 1.51 -2.41 8.44
C HIS A 62 1.47 -3.16 9.79
N PRO A 63 1.49 -4.51 9.82
CA PRO A 63 1.40 -5.28 11.05
C PRO A 63 2.66 -5.17 11.92
N THR A 64 2.52 -5.36 13.23
CA THR A 64 3.64 -5.61 14.15
C THR A 64 4.00 -7.10 14.14
N HIS A 65 5.12 -7.48 14.77
CA HIS A 65 5.52 -8.89 14.90
C HIS A 65 4.40 -9.75 15.52
N GLU A 66 3.83 -9.31 16.61
CA GLU A 66 2.75 -10.01 17.32
C GLU A 66 1.47 -10.13 16.48
N ARG A 67 1.27 -9.19 15.53
CA ARG A 67 0.15 -9.30 14.58
C ARG A 67 0.45 -10.30 13.49
N PHE A 68 1.68 -10.37 12.99
CA PHE A 68 2.10 -11.43 12.06
C PHE A 68 1.98 -12.81 12.70
N GLU A 69 2.35 -12.98 13.98
CA GLU A 69 2.11 -14.22 14.72
C GLU A 69 0.63 -14.62 14.72
N ARG A 70 -0.26 -13.70 15.08
CA ARG A 70 -1.71 -13.95 15.05
C ARG A 70 -2.25 -14.24 13.65
N MET A 71 -1.73 -13.58 12.62
CA MET A 71 -2.08 -13.84 11.22
C MET A 71 -1.62 -15.24 10.80
N ARG A 72 -0.39 -15.62 11.15
CA ARG A 72 0.15 -16.95 10.89
C ARG A 72 -0.68 -18.05 11.58
N ALA A 73 -1.05 -17.84 12.83
CA ALA A 73 -1.91 -18.75 13.59
C ALA A 73 -3.31 -18.93 12.97
N ARG A 74 -3.81 -17.95 12.23
CA ARG A 74 -5.07 -18.03 11.46
C ARG A 74 -4.90 -18.59 10.04
N GLY A 75 -3.69 -19.04 9.69
CA GLY A 75 -3.41 -19.69 8.42
C GLY A 75 -2.87 -18.77 7.33
N ILE A 76 -2.62 -17.48 7.56
CA ILE A 76 -1.94 -16.62 6.58
C ILE A 76 -0.55 -17.20 6.30
N VAL A 77 -0.21 -17.34 5.02
CA VAL A 77 1.08 -17.91 4.57
C VAL A 77 1.94 -16.86 3.85
N SER A 78 1.32 -15.85 3.24
CA SER A 78 2.05 -14.82 2.48
C SER A 78 1.69 -13.41 2.94
N VAL A 79 2.67 -12.51 2.86
CA VAL A 79 2.56 -11.08 3.16
C VAL A 79 2.95 -10.30 1.91
N LEU A 80 2.06 -9.45 1.41
CA LEU A 80 2.32 -8.55 0.29
C LEU A 80 2.54 -7.12 0.81
N ASN A 81 3.79 -6.70 0.79
CA ASN A 81 4.19 -5.35 1.17
C ASN A 81 4.05 -4.40 -0.03
N LEU A 82 3.12 -3.45 0.07
CA LEU A 82 2.86 -2.42 -0.96
C LEU A 82 3.71 -1.15 -0.77
N ARG A 83 4.67 -1.16 0.15
CA ARG A 83 5.61 -0.05 0.38
C ARG A 83 6.91 -0.23 -0.40
N GLY A 84 7.11 -1.40 -0.99
CA GLY A 84 8.32 -1.80 -1.66
C GLY A 84 9.45 -2.18 -0.70
N GLU A 85 10.48 -2.79 -1.26
CA GLU A 85 11.70 -3.13 -0.55
C GLU A 85 12.50 -1.87 -0.21
N SER A 86 13.11 -1.84 0.98
CA SER A 86 13.93 -0.72 1.41
C SER A 86 14.87 -1.11 2.56
N VAL A 87 15.86 -0.27 2.82
CA VAL A 87 16.77 -0.41 4.00
C VAL A 87 16.19 0.25 5.26
N SER A 88 14.92 0.64 5.25
CA SER A 88 14.29 1.30 6.39
C SER A 88 14.01 0.34 7.54
N ALA A 89 14.06 0.86 8.77
CA ALA A 89 13.85 0.07 9.98
C ALA A 89 12.53 -0.72 9.97
N HIS A 90 11.45 -0.15 9.43
CA HIS A 90 10.15 -0.84 9.36
C HIS A 90 10.19 -2.04 8.41
N TYR A 91 10.86 -1.93 7.24
CA TYR A 91 10.97 -3.03 6.28
C TYR A 91 11.88 -4.15 6.81
N MET A 92 13.03 -3.79 7.37
CA MET A 92 13.97 -4.76 7.92
C MET A 92 13.35 -5.53 9.10
N THR A 93 12.57 -4.85 9.96
CA THR A 93 11.83 -5.50 11.04
C THR A 93 10.73 -6.44 10.50
N GLU A 94 10.02 -6.03 9.46
CA GLU A 94 9.01 -6.85 8.78
C GLU A 94 9.62 -8.10 8.19
N ARG A 95 10.72 -7.95 7.42
CA ARG A 95 11.43 -9.07 6.81
C ARG A 95 11.88 -10.08 7.86
N ALA A 96 12.52 -9.61 8.93
CA ALA A 96 12.93 -10.49 10.04
C ALA A 96 11.74 -11.17 10.71
N SER A 97 10.60 -10.49 10.85
CA SER A 97 9.38 -11.08 11.41
C SER A 97 8.80 -12.16 10.51
N CYS A 98 8.71 -11.91 9.21
CA CYS A 98 8.22 -12.89 8.24
C CYS A 98 9.12 -14.13 8.19
N GLU A 99 10.44 -13.93 8.18
CA GLU A 99 11.42 -15.02 8.20
C GLU A 99 11.29 -15.88 9.46
N ALA A 100 11.24 -15.27 10.65
CA ALA A 100 11.09 -15.96 11.92
C ALA A 100 9.79 -16.77 12.03
N LEU A 101 8.72 -16.33 11.35
CA LEU A 101 7.39 -16.94 11.40
C LEU A 101 7.12 -17.87 10.20
N GLY A 102 8.06 -18.04 9.28
CA GLY A 102 7.87 -18.83 8.07
C GLY A 102 6.77 -18.27 7.16
N LEU A 103 6.65 -16.94 7.09
CA LEU A 103 5.76 -16.23 6.17
C LEU A 103 6.52 -15.84 4.90
N THR A 104 5.94 -16.05 3.74
CA THR A 104 6.51 -15.60 2.46
C THR A 104 6.28 -14.10 2.29
N LEU A 105 7.35 -13.29 2.35
CA LEU A 105 7.27 -11.85 2.10
C LEU A 105 7.44 -11.58 0.61
N VAL A 106 6.42 -10.95 0.01
CA VAL A 106 6.42 -10.51 -1.39
C VAL A 106 6.35 -8.98 -1.43
N ASN A 107 7.13 -8.36 -2.30
CA ASN A 107 7.17 -6.90 -2.43
C ASN A 107 6.55 -6.43 -3.75
N ALA A 108 5.71 -5.41 -3.66
CA ALA A 108 5.27 -4.60 -4.78
C ALA A 108 5.24 -3.13 -4.35
N THR A 109 5.56 -2.23 -5.28
CA THR A 109 5.61 -0.80 -4.97
C THR A 109 4.36 -0.11 -5.51
N LEU A 110 3.68 0.64 -4.65
CA LEU A 110 2.63 1.58 -5.03
C LEU A 110 2.88 2.93 -4.34
N HIS A 111 2.38 3.99 -4.96
CA HIS A 111 2.44 5.35 -4.44
C HIS A 111 1.08 5.80 -3.93
N ALA A 112 1.03 6.46 -2.75
CA ALA A 112 -0.24 6.95 -2.20
C ALA A 112 -0.67 8.31 -2.81
N ARG A 113 0.28 9.10 -3.31
CA ARG A 113 0.07 10.49 -3.74
C ARG A 113 0.56 10.78 -5.15
N ALA A 114 0.83 9.73 -5.90
CA ALA A 114 1.25 9.78 -7.29
C ALA A 114 0.64 8.60 -8.04
N ALA A 115 0.40 8.78 -9.33
CA ALA A 115 0.01 7.70 -10.21
C ALA A 115 1.17 6.67 -10.28
N ALA A 116 0.87 5.41 -10.01
CA ALA A 116 1.83 4.34 -10.17
C ALA A 116 2.14 4.15 -11.67
N SER A 117 3.37 3.77 -11.99
CA SER A 117 3.73 3.46 -13.37
C SER A 117 2.95 2.25 -13.90
N ARG A 118 2.84 2.14 -15.21
CA ARG A 118 2.27 0.97 -15.89
C ARG A 118 2.95 -0.32 -15.43
N ALA A 119 4.27 -0.31 -15.37
CA ALA A 119 5.05 -1.47 -14.94
C ALA A 119 4.76 -1.89 -13.49
N GLU A 120 4.59 -0.95 -12.56
CA GLU A 120 4.26 -1.23 -11.16
C GLU A 120 2.87 -1.86 -11.03
N ILE A 121 1.87 -1.36 -11.77
CA ILE A 121 0.52 -1.93 -11.74
C ILE A 121 0.49 -3.34 -12.35
N LEU A 122 1.12 -3.55 -13.50
CA LEU A 122 1.20 -4.85 -14.14
C LEU A 122 2.00 -5.86 -13.29
N HIS A 123 3.08 -5.41 -12.64
CA HIS A 123 3.81 -6.23 -11.67
C HIS A 123 2.91 -6.66 -10.51
N LEU A 124 2.13 -5.75 -9.94
CA LEU A 124 1.19 -6.07 -8.87
C LEU A 124 0.15 -7.11 -9.30
N ILE A 125 -0.41 -6.97 -10.51
CA ILE A 125 -1.34 -7.95 -11.08
C ILE A 125 -0.66 -9.33 -11.23
N ALA A 126 0.56 -9.37 -11.72
CA ALA A 126 1.33 -10.61 -11.84
C ALA A 126 1.65 -11.24 -10.48
N VAL A 127 1.89 -10.41 -9.44
CA VAL A 127 2.04 -10.89 -8.05
C VAL A 127 0.74 -11.51 -7.57
N PHE A 128 -0.42 -10.87 -7.76
CA PHE A 128 -1.71 -11.41 -7.33
C PHE A 128 -2.04 -12.77 -7.93
N ARG A 129 -1.59 -13.06 -9.15
CA ARG A 129 -1.81 -14.37 -9.79
C ARG A 129 -0.95 -15.48 -9.24
N ARG A 130 0.15 -15.15 -8.55
CA ARG A 130 1.15 -16.12 -8.08
C ARG A 130 1.26 -16.21 -6.58
N ILE A 131 0.77 -15.22 -5.84
CA ILE A 131 0.88 -15.18 -4.38
C ILE A 131 0.08 -16.32 -3.76
N GLU A 132 0.71 -17.06 -2.87
CA GLU A 132 0.08 -18.16 -2.15
C GLU A 132 -0.97 -17.63 -1.18
N LYS A 133 -2.16 -18.22 -1.20
CA LYS A 133 -3.27 -17.90 -0.31
C LYS A 133 -3.29 -18.84 0.91
N PRO A 134 -3.79 -18.40 2.08
CA PRO A 134 -4.27 -17.05 2.38
C PRO A 134 -3.13 -16.03 2.52
N PHE A 135 -3.32 -14.83 2.00
CA PHE A 135 -2.34 -13.74 2.10
C PHE A 135 -2.93 -12.45 2.66
N VAL A 136 -2.06 -11.62 3.23
CA VAL A 136 -2.41 -10.25 3.63
C VAL A 136 -1.60 -9.23 2.84
N MET A 137 -2.28 -8.27 2.20
CA MET A 137 -1.65 -7.10 1.61
C MET A 137 -1.70 -5.90 2.56
N HIS A 138 -0.61 -5.15 2.67
CA HIS A 138 -0.59 -3.97 3.53
C HIS A 138 0.22 -2.81 2.96
N CYS A 139 -0.06 -1.62 3.50
CA CYS A 139 0.79 -0.45 3.34
C CYS A 139 1.06 0.17 4.72
N LYS A 140 1.29 1.48 4.87
CA LYS A 140 1.50 2.09 6.19
C LYS A 140 0.22 2.11 7.03
N SER A 141 -0.85 2.75 6.52
CA SER A 141 -2.14 2.94 7.21
C SER A 141 -3.21 1.91 6.84
N GLY A 142 -3.00 1.13 5.78
CA GLY A 142 -4.03 0.27 5.22
C GLY A 142 -5.13 1.01 4.45
N ALA A 143 -5.04 2.34 4.31
CA ALA A 143 -6.07 3.16 3.66
C ALA A 143 -5.89 3.22 2.12
N ASP A 144 -4.86 3.93 1.66
CA ASP A 144 -4.73 4.34 0.26
C ASP A 144 -4.18 3.23 -0.64
N ARG A 145 -2.89 2.87 -0.50
CA ARG A 145 -2.25 1.85 -1.34
C ARG A 145 -2.89 0.48 -1.20
N ALA A 146 -3.21 0.08 0.04
CA ALA A 146 -3.92 -1.16 0.29
C ALA A 146 -5.35 -1.11 -0.28
N GLY A 147 -6.02 0.05 -0.24
CA GLY A 147 -7.31 0.27 -0.88
C GLY A 147 -7.25 0.12 -2.39
N PHE A 148 -6.30 0.77 -3.04
CA PHE A 148 -6.12 0.69 -4.50
C PHE A 148 -5.72 -0.71 -4.95
N ALA A 149 -4.78 -1.35 -4.27
CA ALA A 149 -4.40 -2.74 -4.54
C ALA A 149 -5.58 -3.71 -4.36
N SER A 150 -6.41 -3.50 -3.32
CA SER A 150 -7.65 -4.27 -3.12
C SER A 150 -8.66 -4.07 -4.26
N ALA A 151 -8.79 -2.83 -4.77
CA ALA A 151 -9.65 -2.55 -5.91
C ALA A 151 -9.16 -3.27 -7.18
N ILE A 152 -7.85 -3.22 -7.45
CA ILE A 152 -7.23 -3.95 -8.57
C ILE A 152 -7.46 -5.47 -8.42
N TYR A 153 -7.26 -6.01 -7.22
CA TYR A 153 -7.48 -7.44 -6.95
C TYR A 153 -8.92 -7.84 -7.25
N LEU A 154 -9.90 -7.09 -6.76
CA LEU A 154 -11.31 -7.37 -7.02
C LEU A 154 -11.68 -7.25 -8.51
N LEU A 155 -11.13 -6.26 -9.23
CA LEU A 155 -11.37 -6.08 -10.66
C LEU A 155 -10.77 -7.20 -11.52
N VAL A 156 -9.49 -7.53 -11.27
CA VAL A 156 -8.69 -8.34 -12.20
C VAL A 156 -8.68 -9.82 -11.82
N ILE A 157 -8.67 -10.12 -10.53
CA ILE A 157 -8.58 -11.51 -10.06
C ILE A 157 -9.97 -12.08 -9.76
N GLU A 158 -10.83 -11.30 -9.11
CA GLU A 158 -12.18 -11.75 -8.72
C GLU A 158 -13.25 -11.41 -9.76
N GLY A 159 -12.92 -10.63 -10.81
CA GLY A 159 -13.86 -10.23 -11.86
C GLY A 159 -15.04 -9.37 -11.34
N ARG A 160 -14.86 -8.68 -10.21
CA ARG A 160 -15.94 -7.88 -9.61
C ARG A 160 -16.17 -6.59 -10.38
N PRO A 161 -17.42 -6.10 -10.44
CA PRO A 161 -17.72 -4.81 -11.07
C PRO A 161 -16.92 -3.66 -10.44
N LEU A 162 -16.55 -2.67 -11.27
CA LEU A 162 -15.81 -1.47 -10.82
C LEU A 162 -16.48 -0.77 -9.62
N ARG A 163 -17.81 -0.71 -9.60
CA ARG A 163 -18.58 -0.14 -8.49
C ARG A 163 -18.29 -0.82 -7.14
N GLU A 164 -18.10 -2.12 -7.13
CA GLU A 164 -17.74 -2.88 -5.93
C GLU A 164 -16.27 -2.65 -5.54
N ALA A 165 -15.38 -2.74 -6.53
CA ALA A 165 -13.95 -2.52 -6.32
C ALA A 165 -13.63 -1.14 -5.74
N ARG A 166 -14.32 -0.07 -6.20
CA ARG A 166 -14.16 1.30 -5.68
C ARG A 166 -14.46 1.43 -4.19
N ARG A 167 -15.27 0.57 -3.60
CA ARG A 167 -15.57 0.60 -2.17
C ARG A 167 -14.34 0.36 -1.31
N MET A 168 -13.26 -0.19 -1.90
CA MET A 168 -11.98 -0.37 -1.22
C MET A 168 -11.23 0.95 -0.99
N LEU A 169 -11.57 2.01 -1.73
CA LEU A 169 -11.13 3.38 -1.54
C LEU A 169 -12.29 4.19 -0.93
N SER A 170 -12.51 4.03 0.36
CA SER A 170 -13.63 4.69 1.06
C SER A 170 -13.24 5.17 2.45
N TRP A 171 -14.05 6.06 3.00
CA TRP A 171 -13.91 6.53 4.37
C TRP A 171 -13.93 5.41 5.42
N ARG A 172 -14.64 4.31 5.13
CA ARG A 172 -14.59 3.10 5.98
C ARG A 172 -13.18 2.65 6.32
N PHE A 173 -12.25 2.88 5.41
CA PHE A 173 -10.83 2.52 5.53
C PHE A 173 -9.93 3.75 5.74
N PHE A 174 -10.52 4.92 6.09
CA PHE A 174 -9.83 6.20 6.23
C PHE A 174 -9.15 6.70 4.95
N HIS A 175 -9.64 6.31 3.79
CA HIS A 175 -9.25 6.92 2.54
C HIS A 175 -10.03 8.22 2.30
N ILE A 176 -9.32 9.31 1.98
CA ILE A 176 -9.91 10.65 1.79
C ILE A 176 -9.73 11.07 0.33
N ARG A 177 -10.77 10.84 -0.48
CA ARG A 177 -10.78 11.14 -1.91
C ARG A 177 -10.41 12.61 -2.23
N ASN A 178 -10.92 13.57 -1.47
CA ASN A 178 -10.70 15.01 -1.69
C ASN A 178 -9.34 15.48 -1.14
N SER A 179 -8.29 14.71 -1.36
CA SER A 179 -6.92 15.00 -0.96
C SER A 179 -5.92 14.54 -2.02
N LYS A 180 -4.62 14.70 -1.77
CA LYS A 180 -3.57 14.23 -2.69
C LYS A 180 -3.62 12.72 -2.98
N VAL A 181 -4.24 11.92 -2.10
CA VAL A 181 -4.40 10.48 -2.31
C VAL A 181 -5.57 10.14 -3.25
N GLY A 182 -6.45 11.09 -3.54
CA GLY A 182 -7.54 10.96 -4.51
C GLY A 182 -7.08 10.69 -5.94
N ILE A 183 -5.78 10.77 -6.23
CA ILE A 183 -5.20 10.30 -7.49
C ILE A 183 -5.52 8.82 -7.75
N LEU A 184 -5.65 8.01 -6.70
CA LEU A 184 -5.98 6.59 -6.79
C LEU A 184 -7.44 6.38 -7.26
N ASP A 185 -8.36 7.21 -6.76
CA ASP A 185 -9.74 7.25 -7.28
C ASP A 185 -9.78 7.75 -8.72
N TYR A 186 -8.99 8.78 -9.01
CA TYR A 186 -8.94 9.40 -10.33
C TYR A 186 -8.47 8.43 -11.42
N ILE A 187 -7.54 7.52 -11.10
CA ILE A 187 -7.14 6.44 -12.01
C ILE A 187 -8.35 5.54 -12.33
N LEU A 188 -9.13 5.15 -11.31
CA LEU A 188 -10.33 4.34 -11.51
C LEU A 188 -11.44 5.12 -12.25
N ASP A 189 -11.51 6.43 -12.07
CA ASP A 189 -12.44 7.29 -12.80
C ASP A 189 -12.08 7.38 -14.30
N CYS A 190 -10.79 7.52 -14.63
CA CYS A 190 -10.31 7.49 -16.02
C CYS A 190 -10.63 6.14 -16.69
N TYR A 191 -10.37 5.04 -15.99
CA TYR A 191 -10.75 3.71 -16.49
C TYR A 191 -12.26 3.60 -16.71
N GLU A 192 -13.09 4.10 -15.81
CA GLU A 192 -14.54 4.08 -15.97
C GLU A 192 -15.00 4.86 -17.21
N VAL A 193 -14.47 6.07 -17.39
CA VAL A 193 -14.80 6.88 -18.58
C VAL A 193 -14.40 6.15 -19.85
N ARG A 194 -13.18 5.62 -19.90
CA ARG A 194 -12.69 4.87 -21.09
C ARG A 194 -13.53 3.62 -21.39
N SER A 195 -13.87 2.84 -20.37
CA SER A 195 -14.61 1.59 -20.53
C SER A 195 -16.07 1.77 -20.96
N ARG A 196 -16.66 2.96 -20.77
CA ARG A 196 -18.01 3.29 -21.27
C ARG A 196 -18.05 3.45 -22.80
N GLY A 197 -16.95 3.89 -23.40
CA GLY A 197 -16.87 4.10 -24.85
C GLY A 197 -16.77 2.80 -25.65
N ALA A 198 -15.96 1.87 -25.16
CA ALA A 198 -15.81 0.53 -25.72
C ALA A 198 -15.31 -0.42 -24.62
N PRO A 199 -15.81 -1.66 -24.57
CA PRO A 199 -15.36 -2.63 -23.56
C PRO A 199 -13.84 -2.84 -23.61
N ILE A 200 -13.20 -2.70 -22.46
CA ILE A 200 -11.78 -2.99 -22.26
C ILE A 200 -11.59 -3.46 -20.82
N SER A 201 -10.76 -4.47 -20.60
CA SER A 201 -10.42 -4.88 -19.23
C SER A 201 -9.51 -3.86 -18.55
N PHE A 202 -9.52 -3.82 -17.21
CA PHE A 202 -8.62 -2.92 -16.48
C PHE A 202 -7.15 -3.20 -16.81
N GLU A 203 -6.75 -4.47 -16.86
CA GLU A 203 -5.38 -4.86 -17.17
C GLU A 203 -4.98 -4.48 -18.60
N GLU A 204 -5.85 -4.70 -19.57
CA GLU A 204 -5.60 -4.31 -20.96
C GLU A 204 -5.46 -2.78 -21.10
N TRP A 205 -6.35 -2.03 -20.44
CA TRP A 205 -6.25 -0.58 -20.40
C TRP A 205 -4.93 -0.11 -19.79
N ILE A 206 -4.50 -0.71 -18.66
CA ILE A 206 -3.19 -0.42 -18.07
C ILE A 206 -2.08 -0.76 -19.06
N ALA A 207 -2.15 -1.89 -19.73
CA ALA A 207 -1.09 -2.35 -20.64
C ALA A 207 -0.94 -1.49 -21.89
N THR A 208 -2.04 -0.94 -22.42
CA THR A 208 -2.07 -0.31 -23.75
C THR A 208 -2.25 1.20 -23.73
N GLU A 209 -3.13 1.73 -22.88
CA GLU A 209 -3.59 3.12 -22.95
C GLU A 209 -3.26 3.98 -21.72
N TYR A 210 -3.02 3.38 -20.56
CA TYR A 210 -2.75 4.10 -19.31
C TYR A 210 -1.46 4.93 -19.42
N ASP A 211 -1.59 6.23 -19.22
CA ASP A 211 -0.46 7.18 -19.14
C ASP A 211 -0.41 7.82 -17.74
N PRO A 212 0.50 7.39 -16.87
CA PRO A 212 0.57 7.90 -15.51
C PRO A 212 0.94 9.38 -15.42
N GLU A 213 1.73 9.90 -16.36
CA GLU A 213 2.17 11.31 -16.36
C GLU A 213 1.02 12.24 -16.78
N ALA A 214 0.31 11.87 -17.83
CA ALA A 214 -0.87 12.60 -18.29
C ALA A 214 -1.96 12.61 -17.20
N ILE A 215 -2.26 11.45 -16.60
CA ILE A 215 -3.23 11.31 -15.50
C ILE A 215 -2.81 12.14 -14.29
N GLN A 216 -1.54 12.08 -13.87
CA GLN A 216 -1.03 12.85 -12.75
C GLN A 216 -1.14 14.36 -12.99
N THR A 217 -0.84 14.81 -14.21
CA THR A 217 -0.91 16.21 -14.60
C THR A 217 -2.35 16.72 -14.59
N ARG A 218 -3.28 15.96 -15.19
CA ARG A 218 -4.71 16.31 -15.21
C ARG A 218 -5.30 16.36 -13.80
N PHE A 219 -4.97 15.39 -12.94
CA PHE A 219 -5.38 15.38 -11.54
C PHE A 219 -4.92 16.61 -10.79
N ARG A 220 -3.63 17.02 -10.93
CA ARG A 220 -3.08 18.23 -10.30
C ARG A 220 -3.75 19.51 -10.77
N GLN A 221 -4.23 19.55 -12.01
CA GLN A 221 -4.96 20.66 -12.60
C GLN A 221 -6.45 20.67 -12.23
N GLY A 222 -6.94 19.69 -11.49
CA GLY A 222 -8.36 19.55 -11.16
C GLY A 222 -9.27 19.28 -12.37
N LYS A 223 -8.71 18.74 -13.47
CA LYS A 223 -9.47 18.39 -14.68
C LYS A 223 -10.29 17.14 -14.47
N THR A 224 -11.43 17.07 -15.15
CA THR A 224 -12.27 15.87 -15.18
C THR A 224 -11.52 14.67 -15.78
N PRO A 225 -11.82 13.43 -15.33
CA PRO A 225 -11.32 12.21 -15.94
C PRO A 225 -11.69 12.13 -17.43
N ALA A 226 -10.78 11.62 -18.24
CA ALA A 226 -10.98 11.39 -19.67
C ALA A 226 -10.25 10.12 -20.09
#